data_e9d3b7f706a567a3964e29836aba1075
#
_entry.id   e9d3b7f706a567a3964e29836aba1075
#
_cell.length_a   1.000
_cell.length_b   1.000
_cell.length_c   1.000
_cell.angle_alpha   90.00
_cell.angle_beta   90.00
_cell.angle_gamma   90.00
#
_symmetry.space_group_name_H-M   'P 1'
#
loop_
_entity.id
_entity.type
_entity.pdbx_description
1 polymer ?
#
loop_
_entity_poly.entity_id
_entity_poly.type
_entity_poly.pdbx_seq_one_letter_code
_entity_poly.pdbx_strand_id
1 'polypeptide(L)'
;MGCWPTSAPDNWPMAEEGNLGTVAWREVLAETTARMDEAGLPIVEAAGLDPTDEGSGLDDLVTERGMFRHDDLLRRRMAGEPLQYVFGHWSFRTLDLMVDPRVLIPRPETEAVVGHALDEFDRVATGRSDGVRVADLGTGSGAIGLSIAVERAVARVVCTDRSPDALAVARANLAGLGRPARRVTLEEGSWFDALPGDLRGRLDLLVSNPPYVGAGELLPPEVVDWEPHAALVPGTEGTEDLDLLVDGAPAWLVPGGALVLELDPRQVDRLAQRAVAVGLVDVEARPDLGGRDRALVARMPG
;
A
#
# COMPACT_ATOMS: atom_id res chain seq x y z
N MET A 1 -12.36 -14.37 25.37
CA MET A 1 -11.54 -15.57 25.11
C MET A 1 -12.46 -16.60 24.46
N GLY A 2 -12.58 -16.56 23.16
CA GLY A 2 -13.26 -17.56 22.35
C GLY A 2 -12.18 -18.29 21.57
N CYS A 3 -11.90 -19.55 21.93
CA CYS A 3 -11.04 -20.41 21.15
C CYS A 3 -11.69 -20.68 19.80
N TRP A 4 -11.06 -20.23 18.75
CA TRP A 4 -11.37 -20.66 17.39
C TRP A 4 -10.95 -22.13 17.23
N PRO A 5 -11.72 -22.98 16.54
CA PRO A 5 -11.32 -24.34 16.29
C PRO A 5 -10.10 -24.37 15.37
N THR A 6 -9.02 -24.97 15.83
CA THR A 6 -7.73 -25.14 15.14
C THR A 6 -7.73 -26.26 14.10
N SER A 7 -8.90 -26.76 13.70
CA SER A 7 -9.03 -27.78 12.66
C SER A 7 -10.18 -27.42 11.73
N ALA A 8 -9.95 -27.50 10.44
CA ALA A 8 -11.02 -27.51 9.45
C ALA A 8 -12.07 -28.56 9.86
N PRO A 9 -13.37 -28.28 9.73
CA PRO A 9 -14.38 -29.29 10.02
C PRO A 9 -14.12 -30.53 9.15
N ASP A 10 -14.07 -31.69 9.79
CA ASP A 10 -13.84 -33.00 9.15
C ASP A 10 -14.91 -33.41 8.09
N ASN A 11 -15.85 -32.54 7.79
CA ASN A 11 -16.95 -32.74 6.84
C ASN A 11 -16.81 -31.85 5.58
N TRP A 12 -15.57 -31.58 5.13
CA TRP A 12 -15.44 -31.13 3.76
C TRP A 12 -15.94 -32.29 2.86
N PRO A 13 -16.92 -32.08 1.97
CA PRO A 13 -17.12 -33.05 0.90
C PRO A 13 -15.88 -32.95 0.00
N MET A 14 -14.85 -33.72 0.35
CA MET A 14 -13.84 -34.10 -0.63
C MET A 14 -14.65 -34.59 -1.82
N ALA A 15 -14.57 -33.89 -2.95
CA ALA A 15 -15.11 -34.44 -4.18
C ALA A 15 -14.57 -35.87 -4.25
N GLU A 16 -15.47 -36.86 -4.19
CA GLU A 16 -15.07 -38.27 -4.28
C GLU A 16 -14.11 -38.38 -5.47
N GLU A 17 -12.94 -38.98 -5.26
CA GLU A 17 -11.96 -39.21 -6.32
C GLU A 17 -12.70 -39.86 -7.49
N GLY A 18 -13.11 -39.12 -8.48
CA GLY A 18 -13.87 -39.59 -9.63
C GLY A 18 -14.91 -38.62 -10.20
N ASN A 19 -15.24 -37.55 -9.49
CA ASN A 19 -16.25 -36.57 -9.95
C ASN A 19 -15.70 -35.20 -10.35
N LEU A 20 -14.39 -34.99 -10.21
CA LEU A 20 -13.71 -33.82 -10.74
C LEU A 20 -13.78 -33.85 -12.28
N GLY A 21 -14.39 -32.84 -12.87
CA GLY A 21 -14.64 -32.78 -14.32
C GLY A 21 -16.14 -32.84 -14.67
N THR A 22 -17.02 -32.91 -13.66
CA THR A 22 -18.48 -32.82 -13.85
C THR A 22 -19.08 -31.59 -13.17
N VAL A 23 -18.29 -30.90 -12.32
CA VAL A 23 -18.70 -29.69 -11.58
C VAL A 23 -18.16 -28.46 -12.27
N ALA A 24 -19.00 -27.48 -12.52
CA ALA A 24 -18.58 -26.19 -13.07
C ALA A 24 -18.11 -25.24 -11.96
N TRP A 25 -17.21 -24.33 -12.29
CA TRP A 25 -16.74 -23.30 -11.35
C TRP A 25 -17.87 -22.48 -10.73
N ARG A 26 -18.96 -22.24 -11.47
CA ARG A 26 -20.16 -21.57 -10.98
C ARG A 26 -20.73 -22.23 -9.71
N GLU A 27 -20.75 -23.55 -9.65
CA GLU A 27 -21.26 -24.33 -8.50
C GLU A 27 -20.31 -24.23 -7.30
N VAL A 28 -19.01 -24.35 -7.55
CA VAL A 28 -17.96 -24.18 -6.51
C VAL A 28 -18.02 -22.80 -5.90
N LEU A 29 -18.13 -21.75 -6.72
CA LEU A 29 -18.19 -20.37 -6.25
C LEU A 29 -19.48 -20.07 -5.49
N ALA A 30 -20.62 -20.64 -5.89
CA ALA A 30 -21.87 -20.50 -5.14
C ALA A 30 -21.79 -21.11 -3.74
N GLU A 31 -21.18 -22.28 -3.59
CA GLU A 31 -20.93 -22.91 -2.28
C GLU A 31 -19.93 -22.11 -1.45
N THR A 32 -18.85 -21.62 -2.08
CA THR A 32 -17.85 -20.75 -1.44
C THR A 32 -18.49 -19.48 -0.89
N THR A 33 -19.33 -18.83 -1.71
CA THR A 33 -20.07 -17.62 -1.32
C THR A 33 -20.93 -17.87 -0.09
N ALA A 34 -21.71 -18.97 -0.08
CA ALA A 34 -22.56 -19.33 1.06
C ALA A 34 -21.73 -19.53 2.35
N ARG A 35 -20.58 -20.18 2.26
CA ARG A 35 -19.69 -20.40 3.42
C ARG A 35 -19.05 -19.13 3.93
N MET A 36 -18.65 -18.21 3.04
CA MET A 36 -18.11 -16.92 3.43
C MET A 36 -19.17 -16.07 4.13
N ASP A 37 -20.42 -16.09 3.64
CA ASP A 37 -21.55 -15.41 4.26
C ASP A 37 -21.85 -15.96 5.68
N GLU A 38 -21.88 -17.27 5.84
CA GLU A 38 -22.02 -17.92 7.16
C GLU A 38 -20.89 -17.55 8.13
N ALA A 39 -19.68 -17.31 7.61
CA ALA A 39 -18.53 -16.86 8.39
C ALA A 39 -18.49 -15.34 8.64
N GLY A 40 -19.46 -14.58 8.08
CA GLY A 40 -19.50 -13.12 8.18
C GLY A 40 -18.38 -12.41 7.41
N LEU A 41 -17.83 -13.07 6.38
CA LEU A 41 -16.77 -12.50 5.55
C LEU A 41 -17.37 -11.79 4.31
N PRO A 42 -16.79 -10.66 3.85
CA PRO A 42 -17.27 -9.97 2.66
C PRO A 42 -17.19 -10.88 1.43
N ILE A 43 -18.30 -11.03 0.72
CA ILE A 43 -18.44 -11.93 -0.44
C ILE A 43 -17.93 -11.25 -1.72
N VAL A 44 -18.16 -9.95 -1.86
CA VAL A 44 -17.98 -9.20 -3.12
C VAL A 44 -16.52 -9.15 -3.58
N GLU A 45 -15.58 -9.30 -2.66
CA GLU A 45 -14.14 -9.24 -2.96
C GLU A 45 -13.53 -10.61 -3.32
N ALA A 46 -14.26 -11.70 -3.03
CA ALA A 46 -13.67 -13.04 -3.08
C ALA A 46 -13.45 -13.61 -4.49
N ALA A 47 -14.13 -13.11 -5.50
CA ALA A 47 -14.07 -13.75 -6.81
C ALA A 47 -13.46 -12.87 -7.91
N GLY A 48 -13.52 -11.54 -7.81
CA GLY A 48 -13.16 -10.66 -8.94
C GLY A 48 -13.91 -11.01 -10.24
N LEU A 49 -14.88 -11.93 -10.14
CA LEU A 49 -15.67 -12.45 -11.23
C LEU A 49 -17.12 -12.08 -10.98
N ASP A 50 -17.71 -11.35 -11.91
CA ASP A 50 -19.15 -11.15 -11.94
C ASP A 50 -19.79 -12.50 -12.36
N PRO A 51 -20.61 -13.15 -11.50
CA PRO A 51 -21.26 -14.41 -11.84
C PRO A 51 -22.26 -14.27 -13.01
N THR A 52 -22.53 -13.04 -13.48
CA THR A 52 -23.40 -12.76 -14.61
C THR A 52 -22.62 -12.50 -15.91
N ASP A 53 -21.28 -12.47 -15.87
CA ASP A 53 -20.45 -12.21 -17.04
C ASP A 53 -20.36 -13.46 -17.93
N GLU A 54 -20.99 -13.38 -19.10
CA GLU A 54 -20.95 -14.41 -20.14
C GLU A 54 -19.51 -14.41 -20.74
N GLY A 55 -18.72 -15.42 -20.44
CA GLY A 55 -17.32 -15.57 -20.88
C GLY A 55 -16.29 -15.54 -19.77
N SER A 56 -16.74 -15.44 -18.52
CA SER A 56 -15.86 -15.46 -17.33
C SER A 56 -15.13 -16.80 -17.06
N GLY A 57 -15.41 -17.86 -17.83
CA GLY A 57 -14.90 -19.21 -17.57
C GLY A 57 -15.63 -19.93 -16.41
N LEU A 58 -16.71 -19.35 -15.86
CA LEU A 58 -17.47 -19.92 -14.76
C LEU A 58 -18.19 -21.23 -15.10
N ASP A 59 -18.45 -21.46 -16.39
CA ASP A 59 -19.04 -22.69 -16.89
C ASP A 59 -18.00 -23.75 -17.27
N ASP A 60 -16.71 -23.43 -17.15
CA ASP A 60 -15.64 -24.40 -17.35
C ASP A 60 -15.67 -25.45 -16.24
N LEU A 61 -15.35 -26.69 -16.61
CA LEU A 61 -15.27 -27.78 -15.64
C LEU A 61 -14.06 -27.61 -14.72
N VAL A 62 -14.27 -27.85 -13.45
CA VAL A 62 -13.24 -27.76 -12.42
C VAL A 62 -12.18 -28.84 -12.64
N THR A 63 -10.91 -28.44 -12.66
CA THR A 63 -9.79 -29.39 -12.67
C THR A 63 -9.34 -29.69 -11.24
N GLU A 64 -8.74 -30.84 -11.00
CA GLU A 64 -8.15 -31.21 -9.71
C GLU A 64 -7.19 -30.14 -9.18
N ARG A 65 -6.30 -29.64 -10.03
CA ARG A 65 -5.35 -28.56 -9.69
C ARG A 65 -6.06 -27.25 -9.36
N GLY A 66 -7.13 -26.92 -10.09
CA GLY A 66 -7.93 -25.73 -9.84
C GLY A 66 -8.62 -25.80 -8.48
N MET A 67 -9.23 -26.95 -8.17
CA MET A 67 -9.89 -27.18 -6.89
C MET A 67 -8.93 -27.12 -5.71
N PHE A 68 -7.76 -27.76 -5.82
CA PHE A 68 -6.73 -27.68 -4.78
C PHE A 68 -6.29 -26.23 -4.50
N ARG A 69 -6.10 -25.43 -5.55
CA ARG A 69 -5.74 -24.00 -5.41
C ARG A 69 -6.89 -23.23 -4.75
N HIS A 70 -8.10 -23.43 -5.19
CA HIS A 70 -9.29 -22.80 -4.61
C HIS A 70 -9.42 -23.10 -3.11
N ASP A 71 -9.30 -24.36 -2.72
CA ASP A 71 -9.41 -24.79 -1.32
C ASP A 71 -8.31 -24.19 -0.44
N ASP A 72 -7.10 -24.03 -0.98
CA ASP A 72 -6.01 -23.36 -0.28
C ASP A 72 -6.32 -21.89 -0.02
N LEU A 73 -6.74 -21.15 -1.06
CA LEU A 73 -7.10 -19.74 -0.94
C LEU A 73 -8.27 -19.54 0.03
N LEU A 74 -9.31 -20.38 -0.08
CA LEU A 74 -10.46 -20.32 0.82
C LEU A 74 -10.08 -20.60 2.27
N ARG A 75 -9.26 -21.62 2.54
CA ARG A 75 -8.77 -21.94 3.88
C ARG A 75 -8.02 -20.78 4.51
N ARG A 76 -7.13 -20.13 3.74
CA ARG A 76 -6.38 -18.96 4.18
C ARG A 76 -7.32 -17.79 4.51
N ARG A 77 -8.28 -17.52 3.64
CA ARG A 77 -9.26 -16.46 3.87
C ARG A 77 -10.14 -16.73 5.09
N MET A 78 -10.61 -17.98 5.25
CA MET A 78 -11.38 -18.41 6.42
C MET A 78 -10.59 -18.35 7.73
N ALA A 79 -9.26 -18.41 7.67
CA ALA A 79 -8.38 -18.17 8.82
C ALA A 79 -8.22 -16.69 9.16
N GLY A 80 -8.88 -15.76 8.42
CA GLY A 80 -8.80 -14.32 8.64
C GLY A 80 -7.68 -13.62 7.88
N GLU A 81 -6.92 -14.34 7.02
CA GLU A 81 -5.87 -13.73 6.22
C GLU A 81 -6.46 -12.72 5.22
N PRO A 82 -5.91 -11.48 5.13
CA PRO A 82 -6.39 -10.48 4.18
C PRO A 82 -6.40 -11.01 2.75
N LEU A 83 -7.45 -10.68 2.00
CA LEU A 83 -7.63 -11.16 0.63
C LEU A 83 -6.43 -10.83 -0.27
N GLN A 84 -5.85 -9.68 -0.08
CA GLN A 84 -4.67 -9.21 -0.81
C GLN A 84 -3.46 -10.14 -0.60
N TYR A 85 -3.26 -10.60 0.63
CA TYR A 85 -2.18 -11.57 0.93
C TYR A 85 -2.52 -12.96 0.43
N VAL A 86 -3.80 -13.35 0.47
CA VAL A 86 -4.26 -14.61 -0.10
C VAL A 86 -3.95 -14.67 -1.59
N PHE A 87 -4.20 -13.60 -2.34
CA PHE A 87 -3.87 -13.53 -3.76
C PHE A 87 -2.38 -13.30 -4.03
N GLY A 88 -1.67 -12.65 -3.10
CA GLY A 88 -0.27 -12.32 -3.23
C GLY A 88 0.01 -11.09 -4.09
N HIS A 89 -1.02 -10.39 -4.53
CA HIS A 89 -0.93 -9.16 -5.30
C HIS A 89 -2.17 -8.26 -5.10
N TRP A 90 -2.00 -6.98 -5.35
CA TRP A 90 -3.07 -5.99 -5.22
C TRP A 90 -2.90 -4.84 -6.21
N SER A 91 -4.01 -4.41 -6.81
CA SER A 91 -4.02 -3.27 -7.71
C SER A 91 -3.84 -1.97 -6.93
N PHE A 92 -2.96 -1.11 -7.41
CA PHE A 92 -2.74 0.23 -6.88
C PHE A 92 -2.44 1.19 -8.04
N ARG A 93 -3.33 2.14 -8.29
CA ARG A 93 -3.30 3.04 -9.45
C ARG A 93 -3.17 2.25 -10.75
N THR A 94 -2.05 2.39 -11.45
CA THR A 94 -1.76 1.68 -12.71
C THR A 94 -0.89 0.44 -12.53
N LEU A 95 -0.60 0.07 -11.30
CA LEU A 95 0.28 -1.03 -10.96
C LEU A 95 -0.50 -2.24 -10.41
N ASP A 96 -0.01 -3.42 -10.69
CA ASP A 96 -0.36 -4.64 -9.98
C ASP A 96 0.85 -5.02 -9.12
N LEU A 97 0.72 -4.81 -7.82
CA LEU A 97 1.83 -4.92 -6.87
C LEU A 97 1.78 -6.28 -6.16
N MET A 98 2.91 -6.97 -6.10
CA MET A 98 3.11 -8.05 -5.16
C MET A 98 2.94 -7.52 -3.73
N VAL A 99 2.16 -8.22 -2.92
CA VAL A 99 1.96 -7.94 -1.49
C VAL A 99 1.93 -9.23 -0.70
N ASP A 100 2.52 -9.21 0.50
CA ASP A 100 2.49 -10.30 1.47
C ASP A 100 2.70 -9.73 2.89
N PRO A 101 2.66 -10.54 3.98
CA PRO A 101 2.75 -10.04 5.36
C PRO A 101 4.01 -9.25 5.71
N ARG A 102 4.96 -9.06 4.81
CA ARG A 102 6.15 -8.21 4.99
C ARG A 102 5.90 -6.72 4.78
N VAL A 103 4.78 -6.35 4.15
CA VAL A 103 4.44 -4.97 3.79
C VAL A 103 3.01 -4.63 4.14
N LEU A 104 2.75 -3.35 4.44
CA LEU A 104 1.40 -2.82 4.54
C LEU A 104 0.69 -3.01 3.20
N ILE A 105 -0.56 -3.44 3.23
CA ILE A 105 -1.41 -3.49 2.03
C ILE A 105 -1.67 -2.05 1.57
N PRO A 106 -1.33 -1.68 0.33
CA PRO A 106 -1.59 -0.34 -0.19
C PRO A 106 -3.08 0.03 -0.09
N ARG A 107 -3.38 1.19 0.50
CA ARG A 107 -4.74 1.64 0.75
C ARG A 107 -5.27 2.51 -0.39
N PRO A 108 -6.58 2.49 -0.68
CA PRO A 108 -7.18 3.37 -1.69
C PRO A 108 -6.96 4.87 -1.39
N GLU A 109 -6.93 5.26 -0.12
CA GLU A 109 -6.63 6.64 0.31
C GLU A 109 -5.24 7.09 -0.13
N THR A 110 -4.26 6.19 -0.09
CA THR A 110 -2.88 6.46 -0.53
C THR A 110 -2.80 6.77 -2.04
N GLU A 111 -3.74 6.27 -2.85
CA GLU A 111 -3.80 6.65 -4.28
C GLU A 111 -4.07 8.14 -4.47
N ALA A 112 -4.90 8.75 -3.61
CA ALA A 112 -5.12 10.20 -3.61
C ALA A 112 -3.86 10.96 -3.18
N VAL A 113 -3.13 10.45 -2.18
CA VAL A 113 -1.85 11.02 -1.75
C VAL A 113 -0.84 11.03 -2.90
N VAL A 114 -0.74 9.93 -3.66
CA VAL A 114 0.07 9.90 -4.89
C VAL A 114 -0.42 10.94 -5.91
N GLY A 115 -1.73 11.12 -6.08
CA GLY A 115 -2.29 12.18 -6.93
C GLY A 115 -1.78 13.56 -6.53
N HIS A 116 -1.85 13.90 -5.25
CA HIS A 116 -1.33 15.17 -4.71
C HIS A 116 0.19 15.30 -4.88
N ALA A 117 0.95 14.21 -4.72
CA ALA A 117 2.39 14.20 -4.98
C ALA A 117 2.71 14.45 -6.46
N LEU A 118 1.89 13.93 -7.38
CA LEU A 118 2.05 14.17 -8.82
C LEU A 118 1.71 15.62 -9.21
N ASP A 119 0.73 16.25 -8.55
CA ASP A 119 0.44 17.68 -8.74
C ASP A 119 1.64 18.54 -8.35
N GLU A 120 2.26 18.26 -7.20
CA GLU A 120 3.47 18.93 -6.74
C GLU A 120 4.67 18.62 -7.65
N PHE A 121 4.78 17.37 -8.12
CA PHE A 121 5.78 16.98 -9.10
C PHE A 121 5.66 17.83 -10.38
N ASP A 122 4.47 17.96 -10.94
CA ASP A 122 4.24 18.71 -12.17
C ASP A 122 4.52 20.22 -11.97
N ARG A 123 4.19 20.75 -10.80
CA ARG A 123 4.52 22.13 -10.41
C ARG A 123 6.04 22.38 -10.44
N VAL A 124 6.83 21.51 -9.78
CA VAL A 124 8.29 21.67 -9.73
C VAL A 124 9.00 21.29 -11.02
N ALA A 125 8.39 20.46 -11.86
CA ALA A 125 8.92 20.06 -13.15
C ALA A 125 8.80 21.16 -14.22
N THR A 126 7.93 22.15 -14.01
CA THR A 126 7.67 23.21 -14.99
C THR A 126 8.93 23.97 -15.35
N GLY A 127 9.29 23.97 -16.64
CA GLY A 127 10.48 24.66 -17.15
C GLY A 127 11.81 23.94 -16.90
N ARG A 128 11.82 22.72 -16.37
CA ARG A 128 13.04 21.94 -16.06
C ARG A 128 13.31 20.87 -17.11
N SER A 129 14.58 20.64 -17.40
CA SER A 129 15.07 19.60 -18.32
C SER A 129 15.93 18.54 -17.63
N ASP A 130 16.33 18.75 -16.36
CA ASP A 130 17.27 17.90 -15.62
C ASP A 130 16.62 16.77 -14.81
N GLY A 131 15.28 16.65 -14.93
CA GLY A 131 14.48 15.71 -14.20
C GLY A 131 14.10 16.22 -12.80
N VAL A 132 13.23 15.45 -12.11
CA VAL A 132 12.73 15.74 -10.76
C VAL A 132 13.19 14.64 -9.81
N ARG A 133 13.86 15.03 -8.72
CA ARG A 133 14.36 14.11 -7.70
C ARG A 133 13.31 13.94 -6.62
N VAL A 134 12.88 12.71 -6.44
CA VAL A 134 11.84 12.33 -5.49
C VAL A 134 12.41 11.35 -4.48
N ALA A 135 12.07 11.51 -3.22
CA ALA A 135 12.29 10.49 -2.21
C ALA A 135 10.93 10.00 -1.66
N ASP A 136 10.76 8.67 -1.66
CA ASP A 136 9.65 7.95 -1.03
C ASP A 136 10.20 7.29 0.24
N LEU A 137 9.85 7.84 1.40
CA LEU A 137 10.37 7.42 2.69
C LEU A 137 9.39 6.47 3.39
N GLY A 138 9.87 5.28 3.76
CA GLY A 138 9.01 4.20 4.25
C GLY A 138 8.21 3.57 3.11
N THR A 139 8.89 3.16 2.05
CA THR A 139 8.26 2.80 0.76
C THR A 139 7.39 1.53 0.81
N GLY A 140 7.59 0.64 1.80
CA GLY A 140 6.84 -0.60 1.94
C GLY A 140 6.93 -1.48 0.68
N SER A 141 5.80 -1.72 0.02
CA SER A 141 5.73 -2.45 -1.26
C SER A 141 6.28 -1.66 -2.46
N GLY A 142 6.62 -0.39 -2.28
CA GLY A 142 7.00 0.51 -3.35
C GLY A 142 5.82 1.29 -3.97
N ALA A 143 4.63 1.19 -3.40
CA ALA A 143 3.40 1.68 -4.02
C ALA A 143 3.49 3.14 -4.48
N ILE A 144 3.97 4.05 -3.64
CA ILE A 144 4.06 5.49 -3.95
C ILE A 144 5.18 5.76 -4.95
N GLY A 145 6.41 5.38 -4.60
CA GLY A 145 7.59 5.71 -5.41
C GLY A 145 7.55 5.09 -6.81
N LEU A 146 7.07 3.84 -6.92
CA LEU A 146 6.95 3.15 -8.20
C LEU A 146 5.85 3.76 -9.07
N SER A 147 4.72 4.17 -8.48
CA SER A 147 3.67 4.89 -9.21
C SER A 147 4.19 6.19 -9.81
N ILE A 148 4.90 7.00 -9.02
CA ILE A 148 5.51 8.25 -9.50
C ILE A 148 6.50 7.96 -10.65
N ALA A 149 7.34 6.93 -10.52
CA ALA A 149 8.30 6.56 -11.54
C ALA A 149 7.64 6.11 -12.86
N VAL A 150 6.50 5.43 -12.79
CA VAL A 150 5.74 4.98 -13.98
C VAL A 150 5.01 6.15 -14.62
N GLU A 151 4.32 6.96 -13.82
CA GLU A 151 3.44 8.02 -14.32
C GLU A 151 4.21 9.29 -14.75
N ARG A 152 5.48 9.45 -14.33
CA ARG A 152 6.32 10.62 -14.70
C ARG A 152 7.67 10.19 -15.27
N ALA A 153 7.81 10.31 -16.57
CA ALA A 153 8.98 9.82 -17.29
C ALA A 153 10.31 10.51 -16.90
N VAL A 154 10.25 11.72 -16.33
CA VAL A 154 11.43 12.47 -15.88
C VAL A 154 11.71 12.33 -14.38
N ALA A 155 10.92 11.54 -13.64
CA ALA A 155 11.14 11.28 -12.22
C ALA A 155 12.43 10.44 -12.02
N ARG A 156 13.21 10.81 -11.00
CA ARG A 156 14.30 10.02 -10.43
C ARG A 156 13.96 9.77 -8.98
N VAL A 157 13.67 8.54 -8.63
CA VAL A 157 13.07 8.19 -7.34
C VAL A 157 14.06 7.40 -6.50
N VAL A 158 14.21 7.79 -5.25
CA VAL A 158 14.86 7.01 -4.21
C VAL A 158 13.76 6.54 -3.26
N CYS A 159 13.56 5.25 -3.19
CA CYS A 159 12.64 4.61 -2.25
C CYS A 159 13.45 4.08 -1.06
N THR A 160 13.05 4.39 0.16
CA THR A 160 13.75 3.94 1.35
C THR A 160 12.83 3.16 2.28
N ASP A 161 13.38 2.19 2.99
CA ASP A 161 12.67 1.49 4.07
C ASP A 161 13.68 0.95 5.09
N ARG A 162 13.29 0.92 6.36
CA ARG A 162 14.11 0.33 7.41
C ARG A 162 14.05 -1.20 7.42
N SER A 163 13.02 -1.77 6.80
CA SER A 163 12.78 -3.21 6.73
C SER A 163 13.41 -3.80 5.47
N PRO A 164 14.44 -4.65 5.57
CA PRO A 164 14.97 -5.38 4.44
C PRO A 164 13.94 -6.30 3.79
N ASP A 165 12.97 -6.78 4.55
CA ASP A 165 11.87 -7.61 4.05
C ASP A 165 10.90 -6.81 3.20
N ALA A 166 10.55 -5.57 3.60
CA ALA A 166 9.76 -4.66 2.79
C ALA A 166 10.50 -4.30 1.49
N LEU A 167 11.80 -4.01 1.57
CA LEU A 167 12.63 -3.75 0.40
C LEU A 167 12.74 -4.96 -0.54
N ALA A 168 12.64 -6.19 -0.02
CA ALA A 168 12.61 -7.38 -0.87
C ALA A 168 11.32 -7.42 -1.71
N VAL A 169 10.17 -7.04 -1.13
CA VAL A 169 8.90 -6.91 -1.86
C VAL A 169 8.98 -5.76 -2.86
N ALA A 170 9.43 -4.57 -2.43
CA ALA A 170 9.60 -3.41 -3.32
C ALA A 170 10.53 -3.73 -4.50
N ARG A 171 11.59 -4.53 -4.28
CA ARG A 171 12.52 -4.97 -5.33
C ARG A 171 11.85 -5.91 -6.32
N ALA A 172 10.98 -6.81 -5.86
CA ALA A 172 10.20 -7.67 -6.74
C ALA A 172 9.26 -6.85 -7.62
N ASN A 173 8.55 -5.88 -7.03
CA ASN A 173 7.68 -4.96 -7.75
C ASN A 173 8.45 -4.10 -8.76
N LEU A 174 9.60 -3.56 -8.37
CA LEU A 174 10.47 -2.78 -9.24
C LEU A 174 10.93 -3.58 -10.45
N ALA A 175 11.28 -4.86 -10.27
CA ALA A 175 11.76 -5.72 -11.35
C ALA A 175 10.72 -5.89 -12.48
N GLY A 176 9.43 -5.82 -12.15
CA GLY A 176 8.32 -5.92 -13.09
C GLY A 176 8.09 -4.68 -13.97
N LEU A 177 8.66 -3.52 -13.61
CA LEU A 177 8.31 -2.24 -14.25
C LEU A 177 9.00 -1.97 -15.60
N GLY A 178 10.02 -2.73 -15.97
CA GLY A 178 10.74 -2.51 -17.22
C GLY A 178 11.53 -1.19 -17.24
N ARG A 179 11.25 -0.29 -18.22
CA ARG A 179 12.01 0.97 -18.39
C ARG A 179 11.98 1.92 -17.17
N PRO A 180 10.83 2.15 -16.52
CA PRO A 180 10.77 2.99 -15.31
C PRO A 180 11.72 2.54 -14.20
N ALA A 181 11.96 1.23 -14.03
CA ALA A 181 12.84 0.68 -13.00
C ALA A 181 14.25 1.28 -13.00
N ARG A 182 14.77 1.71 -14.17
CA ARG A 182 16.10 2.31 -14.30
C ARG A 182 16.27 3.67 -13.61
N ARG A 183 15.17 4.27 -13.18
CA ARG A 183 15.11 5.58 -12.54
C ARG A 183 14.75 5.52 -11.07
N VAL A 184 14.70 4.31 -10.51
CA VAL A 184 14.39 4.03 -9.12
C VAL A 184 15.58 3.33 -8.46
N THR A 185 15.96 3.82 -7.28
CA THR A 185 16.88 3.12 -6.37
C THR A 185 16.16 2.75 -5.09
N LEU A 186 16.60 1.67 -4.44
CA LEU A 186 16.08 1.18 -3.17
C LEU A 186 17.21 1.20 -2.16
N GLU A 187 17.02 1.94 -1.07
CA GLU A 187 18.03 2.13 -0.02
C GLU A 187 17.49 1.67 1.34
N GLU A 188 18.31 0.94 2.10
CA GLU A 188 17.94 0.46 3.42
C GLU A 188 18.36 1.48 4.50
N GLY A 189 17.44 1.77 5.40
CA GLY A 189 17.71 2.61 6.57
C GLY A 189 16.47 3.34 7.07
N SER A 190 16.64 4.10 8.15
CA SER A 190 15.56 4.83 8.80
C SER A 190 15.44 6.24 8.22
N TRP A 191 14.29 6.54 7.62
CA TRP A 191 13.91 7.87 7.15
C TRP A 191 15.04 8.58 6.36
N PHE A 192 15.47 9.73 6.83
CA PHE A 192 16.53 10.54 6.18
C PHE A 192 17.93 9.91 6.24
N ASP A 193 18.20 9.04 7.22
CA ASP A 193 19.50 8.38 7.34
C ASP A 193 19.77 7.39 6.20
N ALA A 194 18.68 6.92 5.55
CA ALA A 194 18.76 6.05 4.39
C ALA A 194 19.09 6.80 3.08
N LEU A 195 18.90 8.10 3.05
CA LEU A 195 19.09 8.87 1.83
C LEU A 195 20.60 9.09 1.52
N PRO A 196 21.02 8.94 0.25
CA PRO A 196 22.34 9.35 -0.17
C PRO A 196 22.64 10.80 0.21
N GLY A 197 23.78 11.02 0.88
CA GLY A 197 24.14 12.32 1.44
C GLY A 197 24.27 13.46 0.40
N ASP A 198 24.54 13.11 -0.86
CA ASP A 198 24.59 14.07 -1.98
C ASP A 198 23.20 14.59 -2.41
N LEU A 199 22.11 13.98 -1.93
CA LEU A 199 20.75 14.47 -2.14
C LEU A 199 20.32 15.54 -1.13
N ARG A 200 21.10 15.79 -0.10
CA ARG A 200 20.79 16.82 0.91
C ARG A 200 20.66 18.21 0.27
N GLY A 201 19.51 18.86 0.46
CA GLY A 201 19.16 20.14 -0.16
C GLY A 201 18.95 20.06 -1.68
N ARG A 202 18.70 18.87 -2.23
CA ARG A 202 18.54 18.66 -3.68
C ARG A 202 17.29 17.91 -4.09
N LEU A 203 16.45 17.51 -3.13
CA LEU A 203 15.19 16.85 -3.44
C LEU A 203 14.14 17.87 -3.85
N ASP A 204 13.43 17.57 -4.89
CA ASP A 204 12.32 18.38 -5.40
C ASP A 204 11.00 18.00 -4.73
N LEU A 205 10.87 16.71 -4.34
CA LEU A 205 9.68 16.16 -3.70
C LEU A 205 10.08 15.11 -2.67
N LEU A 206 9.55 15.25 -1.46
CA LEU A 206 9.53 14.24 -0.42
C LEU A 206 8.10 13.73 -0.28
N VAL A 207 7.92 12.41 -0.31
CA VAL A 207 6.61 11.79 -0.10
C VAL A 207 6.75 10.64 0.89
N SER A 208 5.73 10.43 1.72
CA SER A 208 5.69 9.30 2.65
C SER A 208 4.26 8.98 3.07
N ASN A 209 3.99 7.70 3.27
CA ASN A 209 2.90 7.20 4.09
C ASN A 209 3.54 6.55 5.34
N PRO A 210 3.88 7.34 6.37
CA PRO A 210 4.52 6.81 7.57
C PRO A 210 3.50 6.13 8.47
N PRO A 211 3.92 5.30 9.43
CA PRO A 211 3.05 4.87 10.51
C PRO A 211 2.47 6.10 11.23
N TYR A 212 1.15 6.10 11.48
CA TYR A 212 0.46 7.23 12.13
C TYR A 212 -0.61 6.79 13.15
N VAL A 213 -0.68 5.50 13.47
CA VAL A 213 -1.63 4.95 14.44
C VAL A 213 -1.03 5.00 15.84
N GLY A 214 -1.76 5.56 16.81
CA GLY A 214 -1.36 5.55 18.22
C GLY A 214 -1.40 4.15 18.83
N ALA A 215 -0.47 3.83 19.73
CA ALA A 215 -0.35 2.48 20.33
C ALA A 215 -1.61 1.97 21.06
N GLY A 216 -2.55 2.85 21.40
CA GLY A 216 -3.81 2.50 22.08
C GLY A 216 -5.03 2.46 21.15
N GLU A 217 -4.87 2.66 19.85
CA GLU A 217 -5.99 2.66 18.92
C GLU A 217 -6.45 1.24 18.58
N LEU A 218 -7.76 1.08 18.47
CA LEU A 218 -8.36 -0.19 18.06
C LEU A 218 -8.31 -0.33 16.55
N LEU A 219 -7.59 -1.33 16.09
CA LEU A 219 -7.52 -1.70 14.67
C LEU A 219 -8.35 -2.97 14.40
N PRO A 220 -8.83 -3.16 13.18
CA PRO A 220 -9.47 -4.40 12.77
C PRO A 220 -8.56 -5.62 13.02
N PRO A 221 -9.12 -6.78 13.43
CA PRO A 221 -8.31 -7.98 13.66
C PRO A 221 -7.44 -8.38 12.47
N GLU A 222 -7.94 -8.26 11.24
CA GLU A 222 -7.18 -8.55 10.03
C GLU A 222 -5.89 -7.71 9.93
N VAL A 223 -5.94 -6.45 10.39
CA VAL A 223 -4.77 -5.56 10.38
C VAL A 223 -3.79 -5.95 11.48
N VAL A 224 -4.32 -6.17 12.71
CA VAL A 224 -3.48 -6.49 13.89
C VAL A 224 -2.76 -7.82 13.73
N ASP A 225 -3.46 -8.83 13.21
CA ASP A 225 -2.96 -10.20 13.17
C ASP A 225 -2.05 -10.48 11.96
N TRP A 226 -2.16 -9.70 10.89
CA TRP A 226 -1.52 -10.02 9.62
C TRP A 226 -0.57 -8.95 9.08
N GLU A 227 -0.83 -7.66 9.33
CA GLU A 227 0.01 -6.61 8.77
C GLU A 227 1.19 -6.26 9.70
N PRO A 228 2.33 -5.82 9.16
CA PRO A 228 3.51 -5.53 9.98
C PRO A 228 3.21 -4.40 10.98
N HIS A 229 3.22 -4.68 12.27
CA HIS A 229 2.95 -3.70 13.34
C HIS A 229 3.82 -2.44 13.20
N ALA A 230 5.07 -2.60 12.79
CA ALA A 230 6.01 -1.50 12.60
C ALA A 230 5.64 -0.55 11.44
N ALA A 231 4.75 -0.97 10.54
CA ALA A 231 4.23 -0.13 9.46
C ALA A 231 2.96 0.65 9.87
N LEU A 232 2.43 0.39 11.07
CA LEU A 232 1.20 1.00 11.57
C LEU A 232 1.46 1.95 12.72
N VAL A 233 2.26 1.52 13.71
CA VAL A 233 2.43 2.19 15.00
C VAL A 233 3.86 2.73 15.14
N PRO A 234 4.04 4.07 15.07
CA PRO A 234 5.36 4.70 15.22
C PRO A 234 5.79 4.77 16.69
N GLY A 235 4.81 4.87 17.60
CA GLY A 235 5.02 5.07 19.03
C GLY A 235 3.70 5.25 19.78
N THR A 236 3.75 5.92 20.93
CA THR A 236 2.60 6.07 21.82
C THR A 236 1.52 7.00 21.24
N GLU A 237 1.94 8.13 20.67
CA GLU A 237 1.04 9.20 20.23
C GLU A 237 0.58 9.03 18.76
N GLY A 238 1.27 8.22 17.97
CA GLY A 238 1.00 8.04 16.54
C GLY A 238 1.50 9.20 15.65
N THR A 239 2.29 10.12 16.20
CA THR A 239 2.79 11.28 15.44
C THR A 239 4.31 11.36 15.39
N GLU A 240 5.00 10.43 16.01
CA GLU A 240 6.45 10.47 16.20
C GLU A 240 7.19 10.48 14.86
N ASP A 241 6.80 9.62 13.94
CA ASP A 241 7.42 9.56 12.61
C ASP A 241 7.00 10.76 11.73
N LEU A 242 5.74 11.19 11.82
CA LEU A 242 5.27 12.40 11.14
C LEU A 242 6.04 13.65 11.57
N ASP A 243 6.28 13.78 12.88
CA ASP A 243 7.06 14.89 13.44
C ASP A 243 8.50 14.89 12.93
N LEU A 244 9.15 13.72 12.90
CA LEU A 244 10.51 13.56 12.38
C LEU A 244 10.59 13.94 10.90
N LEU A 245 9.60 13.53 10.11
CA LEU A 245 9.56 13.81 8.67
C LEU A 245 9.36 15.31 8.39
N VAL A 246 8.46 15.97 9.13
CA VAL A 246 8.25 17.42 9.01
C VAL A 246 9.49 18.19 9.42
N ASP A 247 10.13 17.84 10.53
CA ASP A 247 11.33 18.55 11.03
C ASP A 247 12.54 18.39 10.12
N GLY A 248 12.68 17.20 9.52
CA GLY A 248 13.82 16.89 8.65
C GLY A 248 13.71 17.44 7.24
N ALA A 249 12.48 17.61 6.73
CA ALA A 249 12.24 17.96 5.32
C ALA A 249 12.99 19.23 4.84
N PRO A 250 13.09 20.34 5.61
CA PRO A 250 13.79 21.52 5.16
C PRO A 250 15.26 21.31 4.83
N ALA A 251 15.91 20.33 5.45
CA ALA A 251 17.33 20.05 5.18
C ALA A 251 17.56 19.31 3.86
N TRP A 252 16.53 18.73 3.29
CA TRP A 252 16.63 17.87 2.09
C TRP A 252 16.01 18.49 0.85
N LEU A 253 14.98 19.33 1.02
CA LEU A 253 14.28 19.97 -0.08
C LEU A 253 15.06 21.15 -0.67
N VAL A 254 14.97 21.31 -1.99
CA VAL A 254 15.40 22.55 -2.68
C VAL A 254 14.44 23.69 -2.36
N PRO A 255 14.83 24.98 -2.57
CA PRO A 255 13.88 26.08 -2.59
C PRO A 255 12.72 25.78 -3.56
N GLY A 256 11.48 25.98 -3.12
CA GLY A 256 10.26 25.62 -3.87
C GLY A 256 9.94 24.13 -3.94
N GLY A 257 10.76 23.25 -3.37
CA GLY A 257 10.46 21.82 -3.25
C GLY A 257 9.29 21.53 -2.32
N ALA A 258 8.68 20.35 -2.41
CA ALA A 258 7.48 19.99 -1.66
C ALA A 258 7.65 18.76 -0.79
N LEU A 259 6.93 18.78 0.34
CA LEU A 259 6.67 17.64 1.23
C LEU A 259 5.21 17.22 1.09
N VAL A 260 4.95 15.92 0.91
CA VAL A 260 3.61 15.33 0.88
C VAL A 260 3.57 14.14 1.84
N LEU A 261 2.76 14.22 2.88
CA LEU A 261 2.63 13.17 3.90
C LEU A 261 1.20 12.68 4.00
N GLU A 262 1.02 11.35 4.01
CA GLU A 262 -0.24 10.76 4.45
C GLU A 262 -0.36 10.85 5.96
N LEU A 263 -1.59 11.09 6.46
CA LEU A 263 -1.87 11.23 7.88
C LEU A 263 -3.34 10.96 8.22
N ASP A 264 -3.63 10.77 9.49
CA ASP A 264 -5.00 10.77 9.98
C ASP A 264 -5.57 12.21 10.02
N PRO A 265 -6.85 12.42 9.62
CA PRO A 265 -7.48 13.75 9.67
C PRO A 265 -7.34 14.47 11.02
N ARG A 266 -7.29 13.73 12.13
CA ARG A 266 -7.14 14.27 13.49
C ARG A 266 -5.77 14.91 13.75
N GLN A 267 -4.78 14.61 12.92
CA GLN A 267 -3.37 15.07 13.06
C GLN A 267 -3.06 16.31 12.23
N VAL A 268 -3.96 16.69 11.29
CA VAL A 268 -3.76 17.77 10.31
C VAL A 268 -3.35 19.09 10.97
N ASP A 269 -4.17 19.61 11.87
CA ASP A 269 -3.94 20.95 12.45
C ASP A 269 -2.62 21.04 13.20
N ARG A 270 -2.27 19.98 13.95
CA ARG A 270 -1.02 19.89 14.70
C ARG A 270 0.18 19.87 13.78
N LEU A 271 0.13 19.04 12.74
CA LEU A 271 1.26 18.91 11.79
C LEU A 271 1.39 20.13 10.87
N ALA A 272 0.28 20.77 10.50
CA ALA A 272 0.32 22.03 9.76
C ALA A 272 1.03 23.12 10.56
N GLN A 273 0.70 23.28 11.85
CA GLN A 273 1.38 24.23 12.74
C GLN A 273 2.88 23.91 12.85
N ARG A 274 3.25 22.61 12.96
CA ARG A 274 4.64 22.18 13.02
C ARG A 274 5.39 22.51 11.72
N ALA A 275 4.76 22.23 10.57
CA ALA A 275 5.35 22.53 9.26
C ALA A 275 5.67 24.03 9.11
N VAL A 276 4.75 24.91 9.53
CA VAL A 276 4.99 26.35 9.56
C VAL A 276 6.13 26.72 10.52
N ALA A 277 6.17 26.08 11.70
CA ALA A 277 7.20 26.38 12.71
C ALA A 277 8.62 26.01 12.25
N VAL A 278 8.78 24.99 11.39
CA VAL A 278 10.08 24.62 10.80
C VAL A 278 10.41 25.41 9.52
N GLY A 279 9.57 26.38 9.14
CA GLY A 279 9.84 27.30 8.02
C GLY A 279 9.26 26.84 6.68
N LEU A 280 8.42 25.82 6.64
CA LEU A 280 7.67 25.48 5.43
C LEU A 280 6.50 26.46 5.23
N VAL A 281 6.16 26.69 3.98
CA VAL A 281 5.10 27.62 3.54
C VAL A 281 4.05 26.87 2.70
N ASP A 282 2.98 27.57 2.34
CA ASP A 282 1.87 27.00 1.55
C ASP A 282 1.38 25.65 2.12
N VAL A 283 1.26 25.62 3.45
CA VAL A 283 0.86 24.41 4.17
C VAL A 283 -0.64 24.20 4.04
N GLU A 284 -1.06 23.09 3.46
CA GLU A 284 -2.46 22.78 3.21
C GLU A 284 -2.75 21.30 3.44
N ALA A 285 -3.96 21.00 3.94
CA ALA A 285 -4.51 19.65 3.95
C ALA A 285 -5.21 19.39 2.61
N ARG A 286 -5.06 18.19 2.09
CA ARG A 286 -5.74 17.75 0.86
C ARG A 286 -6.53 16.46 1.10
N PRO A 287 -7.75 16.38 0.56
CA PRO A 287 -8.64 15.27 0.83
C PRO A 287 -8.31 14.02 0.00
N ASP A 288 -8.77 12.86 0.53
CA ASP A 288 -8.91 11.64 -0.23
C ASP A 288 -10.16 11.71 -1.17
N LEU A 289 -10.41 10.63 -1.92
CA LEU A 289 -11.59 10.53 -2.79
C LEU A 289 -12.92 10.54 -2.02
N GLY A 290 -12.90 10.23 -0.72
CA GLY A 290 -14.04 10.31 0.18
C GLY A 290 -14.27 11.70 0.78
N GLY A 291 -13.41 12.67 0.46
CA GLY A 291 -13.49 14.04 0.95
C GLY A 291 -12.95 14.24 2.37
N ARG A 292 -12.22 13.28 2.92
CA ARG A 292 -11.55 13.39 4.24
C ARG A 292 -10.11 13.85 4.04
N ASP A 293 -9.67 14.81 4.83
CA ASP A 293 -8.27 15.26 4.81
C ASP A 293 -7.33 14.07 5.07
N ARG A 294 -6.49 13.76 4.10
CA ARG A 294 -5.62 12.58 4.12
C ARG A 294 -4.16 12.89 3.80
N ALA A 295 -3.89 14.03 3.20
CA ALA A 295 -2.54 14.46 2.89
C ALA A 295 -2.23 15.83 3.48
N LEU A 296 -1.05 15.99 4.06
CA LEU A 296 -0.45 17.30 4.32
C LEU A 296 0.53 17.62 3.18
N VAL A 297 0.31 18.74 2.53
CA VAL A 297 1.23 19.31 1.53
C VAL A 297 1.86 20.58 2.09
N ALA A 298 3.18 20.69 2.00
CA ALA A 298 3.92 21.86 2.45
C ALA A 298 5.12 22.09 1.54
N ARG A 299 5.58 23.35 1.40
CA ARG A 299 6.63 23.72 0.45
C ARG A 299 7.79 24.44 1.14
N MET A 300 8.99 24.24 0.62
CA MET A 300 10.10 25.11 0.97
C MET A 300 9.88 26.50 0.37
N PRO A 301 10.22 27.59 1.09
CA PRO A 301 10.27 28.93 0.50
C PRO A 301 11.14 28.94 -0.77
N GLY A 302 10.69 29.71 -1.79
CA GLY A 302 11.39 29.85 -3.08
C GLY A 302 12.63 30.77 -3.00
#